data_18a0a45328267106ff3c0b626d5da0f0
#
_entry.id   18a0a45328267106ff3c0b626d5da0f0
#
_cell.length_a   1.000
_cell.length_b   1.000
_cell.length_c   1.000
_cell.angle_alpha   90.00
_cell.angle_beta   90.00
_cell.angle_gamma   90.00
#
_symmetry.space_group_name_H-M   'P 1'
#
loop_
_entity.id
_entity.type
_entity.pdbx_description
1 polymer ?
#
loop_
_entity_poly.entity_id
_entity_poly.type
_entity_poly.pdbx_seq_one_letter_code
_entity_poly.pdbx_strand_id
1 'polypeptide(L)'
;MTKILQVDSLLDERERMRREGKRVVFTNGCFDLLHAGHVRYLTEARGLGGALIVGLNSDRSVRALKGAGRPILNESERAEVIAALEAVDFVVVFEEDTPQELIARLLPDALRVREMARVLVRRA
;
A
#
# COMPACT_ATOMS: atom_id res chain seq x y z
N MET A 1 17.85 4.37 -4.28
CA MET A 1 16.76 4.93 -3.47
C MET A 1 15.78 3.84 -3.10
N THR A 2 15.38 3.79 -1.84
CA THR A 2 14.45 2.75 -1.40
C THR A 2 13.01 3.15 -1.68
N LYS A 3 12.16 2.17 -1.96
CA LYS A 3 10.72 2.38 -2.11
C LYS A 3 10.00 2.30 -0.76
N ILE A 4 10.66 1.78 0.27
CA ILE A 4 10.04 1.58 1.60
C ILE A 4 10.27 2.85 2.41
N LEU A 5 9.18 3.55 2.75
CA LEU A 5 9.29 4.86 3.39
C LEU A 5 8.46 4.91 4.66
N GLN A 6 8.90 5.76 5.60
CA GLN A 6 8.09 6.18 6.74
C GLN A 6 7.03 7.16 6.24
N VAL A 7 5.99 7.36 7.03
CA VAL A 7 4.85 8.17 6.62
C VAL A 7 5.26 9.58 6.20
N ASP A 8 6.12 10.23 7.00
CA ASP A 8 6.50 11.61 6.70
C ASP A 8 7.21 11.72 5.36
N SER A 9 8.14 10.80 5.08
CA SER A 9 8.84 10.79 3.80
C SER A 9 7.88 10.49 2.66
N LEU A 10 6.92 9.60 2.90
CA LEU A 10 5.92 9.27 1.89
C LEU A 10 5.05 10.47 1.57
N LEU A 11 4.69 11.26 2.56
CA LEU A 11 3.88 12.46 2.32
C LEU A 11 4.63 13.46 1.46
N ASP A 12 5.94 13.60 1.64
CA ASP A 12 6.76 14.46 0.78
C ASP A 12 6.73 13.94 -0.66
N GLU A 13 6.87 12.63 -0.85
CA GLU A 13 6.80 12.04 -2.18
C GLU A 13 5.43 12.23 -2.80
N ARG A 14 4.38 12.10 -2.00
CA ARG A 14 3.01 12.33 -2.48
C ARG A 14 2.84 13.75 -2.99
N GLU A 15 3.38 14.72 -2.26
CA GLU A 15 3.29 16.11 -2.68
C GLU A 15 4.05 16.36 -3.97
N ARG A 16 5.23 15.73 -4.10
CA ARG A 16 6.01 15.83 -5.34
C ARG A 16 5.23 15.28 -6.52
N MET A 17 4.60 14.11 -6.32
CA MET A 17 3.81 13.50 -7.38
C MET A 17 2.59 14.35 -7.75
N ARG A 18 1.98 15.02 -6.76
CA ARG A 18 0.87 15.92 -7.01
C ARG A 18 1.31 17.07 -7.92
N ARG A 19 2.46 17.65 -7.61
CA ARG A 19 2.99 18.76 -8.42
C ARG A 19 3.33 18.32 -9.84
N GLU A 20 3.69 17.05 -10.00
CA GLU A 20 4.00 16.50 -11.33
C GLU A 20 2.75 16.05 -12.08
N GLY A 21 1.59 16.18 -11.48
CA GLY A 21 0.35 15.78 -12.12
C GLY A 21 0.12 14.28 -12.18
N LYS A 22 0.85 13.51 -11.38
CA LYS A 22 0.69 12.05 -11.36
C LYS A 22 -0.54 11.67 -10.57
N ARG A 23 -1.31 10.75 -11.14
CA ARG A 23 -2.46 10.17 -10.46
C ARG A 23 -1.97 9.04 -9.55
N VAL A 24 -2.19 9.17 -8.26
CA VAL A 24 -1.68 8.24 -7.26
C VAL A 24 -2.78 7.27 -6.83
N VAL A 25 -2.46 5.98 -6.89
CA VAL A 25 -3.35 4.90 -6.46
C VAL A 25 -2.83 4.36 -5.13
N PHE A 26 -3.72 4.09 -4.20
CA PHE A 26 -3.38 3.47 -2.93
C PHE A 26 -4.09 2.13 -2.80
N THR A 27 -3.38 1.13 -2.35
CA THR A 27 -3.95 -0.15 -1.96
C THR A 27 -3.35 -0.58 -0.63
N ASN A 28 -3.99 -1.55 0.04
CA ASN A 28 -3.48 -2.03 1.31
C ASN A 28 -3.64 -3.53 1.41
N GLY A 29 -2.93 -4.11 2.35
CA GLY A 29 -3.07 -5.54 2.60
C GLY A 29 -2.03 -6.07 3.55
N CYS A 30 -2.21 -7.32 3.97
CA CYS A 30 -1.26 -8.02 4.82
C CYS A 30 -0.13 -8.64 4.02
N PHE A 31 -0.45 -9.16 2.84
CA PHE A 31 0.52 -9.78 1.92
C PHE A 31 1.47 -10.73 2.64
N ASP A 32 0.90 -11.63 3.45
CA ASP A 32 1.70 -12.51 4.29
C ASP A 32 2.52 -13.50 3.46
N LEU A 33 1.85 -14.18 2.52
CA LEU A 33 2.53 -15.06 1.58
C LEU A 33 2.15 -14.61 0.17
N LEU A 34 3.13 -14.03 -0.51
CA LEU A 34 2.89 -13.46 -1.83
C LEU A 34 2.81 -14.56 -2.88
N HIS A 35 1.82 -14.46 -3.75
CA HIS A 35 1.68 -15.37 -4.89
C HIS A 35 1.25 -14.60 -6.13
N ALA A 36 1.11 -15.32 -7.25
CA ALA A 36 0.83 -14.68 -8.54
C ALA A 36 -0.44 -13.83 -8.54
N GLY A 37 -1.44 -14.23 -7.75
CA GLY A 37 -2.66 -13.44 -7.64
C GLY A 37 -2.41 -12.07 -7.08
N HIS A 38 -1.52 -11.96 -6.09
CA HIS A 38 -1.15 -10.66 -5.55
C HIS A 38 -0.43 -9.81 -6.59
N VAL A 39 0.45 -10.42 -7.38
CA VAL A 39 1.18 -9.70 -8.41
C VAL A 39 0.20 -9.13 -9.43
N ARG A 40 -0.77 -9.95 -9.87
CA ARG A 40 -1.78 -9.49 -10.82
C ARG A 40 -2.64 -8.38 -10.24
N TYR A 41 -3.03 -8.52 -8.98
CA TYR A 41 -3.83 -7.51 -8.29
C TYR A 41 -3.10 -6.17 -8.24
N LEU A 42 -1.81 -6.20 -7.86
CA LEU A 42 -1.02 -4.98 -7.75
C LEU A 42 -0.76 -4.37 -9.11
N THR A 43 -0.55 -5.19 -10.13
CA THR A 43 -0.37 -4.71 -11.49
C THR A 43 -1.63 -4.00 -11.99
N GLU A 44 -2.80 -4.57 -11.71
CA GLU A 44 -4.07 -3.93 -12.06
C GLU A 44 -4.23 -2.60 -11.33
N ALA A 45 -3.91 -2.58 -10.05
CA ALA A 45 -4.01 -1.35 -9.27
C ALA A 45 -3.11 -0.26 -9.85
N ARG A 46 -1.88 -0.63 -10.22
CA ARG A 46 -0.96 0.33 -10.81
C ARG A 46 -1.51 0.91 -12.11
N GLY A 47 -2.23 0.11 -12.86
CA GLY A 47 -2.83 0.55 -14.11
C GLY A 47 -3.92 1.60 -13.96
N LEU A 48 -4.39 1.86 -12.74
CA LEU A 48 -5.40 2.87 -12.48
C LEU A 48 -4.83 4.29 -12.40
N GLY A 49 -3.52 4.42 -12.40
CA GLY A 49 -2.90 5.75 -12.32
C GLY A 49 -1.44 5.72 -12.71
N GLY A 50 -0.72 6.75 -12.27
CA GLY A 50 0.69 6.92 -12.60
C GLY A 50 1.67 6.43 -11.54
N ALA A 51 1.16 6.10 -10.35
CA ALA A 51 1.99 5.60 -9.25
C ALA A 51 1.14 4.78 -8.31
N LEU A 52 1.74 3.78 -7.67
CA LEU A 52 1.05 2.90 -6.72
C LEU A 52 1.76 2.92 -5.38
N ILE A 53 1.02 3.26 -4.34
CA ILE A 53 1.47 3.20 -2.96
C ILE A 53 0.78 2.02 -2.29
N VAL A 54 1.56 1.14 -1.66
CA VAL A 54 1.02 0.00 -0.93
C VAL A 54 1.16 0.25 0.56
N GLY A 55 0.03 0.26 1.26
CA GLY A 55 -0.01 0.28 2.71
C GLY A 55 0.02 -1.15 3.22
N LEU A 56 1.02 -1.48 4.02
CA LEU A 56 1.24 -2.83 4.49
C LEU A 56 0.91 -2.89 5.98
N ASN A 57 0.03 -3.82 6.34
CA ASN A 57 -0.29 -4.02 7.76
C ASN A 57 0.95 -4.46 8.54
N SER A 58 1.18 -3.84 9.69
CA SER A 58 2.28 -4.24 10.57
C SER A 58 2.05 -5.64 11.11
N ASP A 59 3.08 -6.24 11.69
CA ASP A 59 2.96 -7.56 12.30
C ASP A 59 1.86 -7.57 13.36
N ARG A 60 1.80 -6.52 14.19
CA ARG A 60 0.79 -6.43 15.24
C ARG A 60 -0.61 -6.33 14.62
N SER A 61 -0.76 -5.56 13.58
CA SER A 61 -2.04 -5.40 12.90
C SER A 61 -2.50 -6.70 12.25
N VAL A 62 -1.59 -7.43 11.61
CA VAL A 62 -1.92 -8.73 11.01
C VAL A 62 -2.37 -9.71 12.08
N ARG A 63 -1.65 -9.73 13.22
CA ARG A 63 -2.00 -10.64 14.31
C ARG A 63 -3.40 -10.33 14.85
N ALA A 64 -3.74 -9.05 14.96
CA ALA A 64 -5.06 -8.65 15.42
C ALA A 64 -6.15 -9.07 14.45
N LEU A 65 -5.87 -9.03 13.15
CA LEU A 65 -6.87 -9.34 12.13
C LEU A 65 -6.98 -10.83 11.85
N LYS A 66 -5.86 -11.55 11.87
CA LYS A 66 -5.81 -12.94 11.40
C LYS A 66 -5.51 -13.96 12.47
N GLY A 67 -5.13 -13.54 13.67
CA GLY A 67 -4.88 -14.45 14.78
C GLY A 67 -3.41 -14.63 15.10
N ALA A 68 -3.15 -15.35 16.19
CA ALA A 68 -1.83 -15.43 16.80
C ALA A 68 -0.78 -16.14 15.94
N GLY A 69 -1.20 -16.98 15.01
CA GLY A 69 -0.26 -17.68 14.12
C GLY A 69 0.23 -16.86 12.95
N ARG A 70 -0.20 -15.61 12.84
CA ARG A 70 0.14 -14.75 11.71
C ARG A 70 0.78 -13.46 12.19
N PRO A 71 1.62 -12.84 11.36
CA PRO A 71 2.03 -13.25 10.02
C PRO A 71 3.10 -14.34 10.08
N ILE A 72 3.27 -15.06 8.99
CA ILE A 72 4.35 -16.02 8.84
C ILE A 72 5.65 -15.29 8.53
N LEU A 73 5.58 -14.29 7.64
CA LEU A 73 6.72 -13.43 7.33
C LEU A 73 6.56 -12.11 8.07
N ASN A 74 7.66 -11.62 8.67
CA ASN A 74 7.59 -10.36 9.41
C ASN A 74 7.41 -9.18 8.44
N GLU A 75 7.04 -8.03 9.00
CA GLU A 75 6.71 -6.86 8.17
C GLU A 75 7.89 -6.38 7.35
N SER A 76 9.10 -6.50 7.86
CA SER A 76 10.29 -6.08 7.13
C SER A 76 10.48 -6.90 5.87
N GLU A 77 10.32 -8.22 5.98
CA GLU A 77 10.43 -9.11 4.84
C GLU A 77 9.29 -8.92 3.86
N ARG A 78 8.07 -8.75 4.36
CA ARG A 78 6.91 -8.52 3.50
C ARG A 78 7.08 -7.23 2.70
N ALA A 79 7.56 -6.18 3.35
CA ALA A 79 7.79 -4.91 2.68
C ALA A 79 8.85 -5.04 1.60
N GLU A 80 9.91 -5.78 1.89
CA GLU A 80 10.99 -5.99 0.93
C GLU A 80 10.50 -6.69 -0.33
N VAL A 81 9.71 -7.74 -0.15
CA VAL A 81 9.19 -8.50 -1.30
C VAL A 81 8.23 -7.63 -2.13
N ILE A 82 7.33 -6.92 -1.48
CA ILE A 82 6.38 -6.05 -2.19
C ILE A 82 7.11 -4.93 -2.93
N ALA A 83 8.11 -4.34 -2.29
CA ALA A 83 8.86 -3.24 -2.91
C ALA A 83 9.65 -3.69 -4.14
N ALA A 84 9.98 -4.97 -4.22
CA ALA A 84 10.72 -5.48 -5.37
C ALA A 84 9.87 -5.63 -6.63
N LEU A 85 8.55 -5.52 -6.51
CA LEU A 85 7.67 -5.67 -7.66
C LEU A 85 7.68 -4.41 -8.51
N GLU A 86 7.71 -4.61 -9.82
CA GLU A 86 7.77 -3.49 -10.76
C GLU A 86 6.57 -2.56 -10.62
N ALA A 87 5.40 -3.12 -10.35
CA ALA A 87 4.16 -2.33 -10.27
C ALA A 87 4.13 -1.38 -9.08
N VAL A 88 4.95 -1.62 -8.05
CA VAL A 88 4.88 -0.88 -6.79
C VAL A 88 5.89 0.26 -6.80
N ASP A 89 5.43 1.46 -6.51
CA ASP A 89 6.30 2.64 -6.43
C ASP A 89 6.77 2.89 -5.00
N PHE A 90 5.88 2.77 -4.02
CA PHE A 90 6.24 2.99 -2.62
C PHE A 90 5.47 2.04 -1.70
N VAL A 91 6.11 1.69 -0.58
CA VAL A 91 5.52 0.84 0.46
C VAL A 91 5.64 1.58 1.78
N VAL A 92 4.57 1.57 2.56
CA VAL A 92 4.56 2.12 3.91
C VAL A 92 3.87 1.13 4.84
N VAL A 93 4.47 0.88 6.02
CA VAL A 93 3.88 0.00 7.03
C VAL A 93 3.02 0.85 7.95
N PHE A 94 1.79 0.39 8.24
CA PHE A 94 0.92 1.09 9.17
C PHE A 94 0.50 0.16 10.30
N GLU A 95 0.36 0.74 11.51
CA GLU A 95 0.09 -0.02 12.73
C GLU A 95 -1.39 -0.21 13.01
N GLU A 96 -2.22 0.71 12.53
CA GLU A 96 -3.65 0.72 12.81
C GLU A 96 -4.33 -0.50 12.18
N ASP A 97 -5.49 -0.87 12.71
CA ASP A 97 -6.24 -2.01 12.17
C ASP A 97 -6.73 -1.73 10.75
N THR A 98 -7.02 -0.48 10.43
CA THR A 98 -7.46 -0.08 9.10
C THR A 98 -6.55 1.00 8.55
N PRO A 99 -6.49 1.17 7.23
CA PRO A 99 -5.66 2.22 6.64
C PRO A 99 -6.33 3.59 6.56
N GLN A 100 -7.46 3.78 7.25
CA GLN A 100 -8.25 5.01 7.12
C GLN A 100 -7.45 6.27 7.44
N GLU A 101 -6.67 6.26 8.52
CA GLU A 101 -5.91 7.44 8.90
C GLU A 101 -4.81 7.74 7.89
N LEU A 102 -4.15 6.71 7.41
CA LEU A 102 -3.12 6.86 6.39
C LEU A 102 -3.71 7.42 5.09
N ILE A 103 -4.85 6.88 4.67
CA ILE A 103 -5.54 7.35 3.47
C ILE A 103 -5.93 8.82 3.61
N ALA A 104 -6.42 9.20 4.79
CA ALA A 104 -6.83 10.58 5.03
C ALA A 104 -5.66 11.55 4.92
N ARG A 105 -4.46 11.11 5.27
CA ARG A 105 -3.27 11.94 5.16
C ARG A 105 -2.71 11.97 3.74
N LEU A 106 -2.73 10.83 3.05
CA LEU A 106 -2.18 10.72 1.69
C LEU A 106 -3.09 11.34 0.63
N LEU A 107 -4.38 11.26 0.83
CA LEU A 107 -5.37 11.75 -0.14
C LEU A 107 -5.07 11.23 -1.55
N PRO A 108 -5.07 9.90 -1.73
CA PRO A 108 -4.80 9.34 -3.06
C PRO A 108 -5.92 9.69 -4.04
N ASP A 109 -5.58 9.67 -5.31
CA ASP A 109 -6.56 9.93 -6.37
C ASP A 109 -7.51 8.76 -6.56
N ALA A 110 -7.05 7.53 -6.29
CA ALA A 110 -7.88 6.34 -6.38
C ALA A 110 -7.50 5.36 -5.29
N LEU A 111 -8.49 4.60 -4.82
CA LEU A 111 -8.30 3.55 -3.82
C LEU A 111 -8.65 2.22 -4.42
N ARG A 112 -7.84 1.21 -4.13
CA ARG A 112 -8.15 -0.17 -4.43
C ARG A 112 -8.03 -0.95 -3.14
N VAL A 113 -9.17 -1.24 -2.50
CA VAL A 113 -9.21 -1.90 -1.19
C VAL A 113 -9.65 -3.34 -1.41
N ARG A 114 -8.79 -4.28 -1.01
CA ARG A 114 -8.97 -5.69 -1.33
C ARG A 114 -10.31 -6.24 -0.84
N GLU A 115 -10.65 -5.96 0.42
CA GLU A 115 -11.87 -6.51 1.01
C GLU A 115 -13.12 -6.01 0.32
N MET A 116 -13.07 -4.85 -0.26
CA MET A 116 -14.22 -4.25 -0.92
C MET A 116 -14.20 -4.48 -2.43
N ALA A 117 -13.08 -4.92 -2.96
CA ALA A 117 -12.90 -5.24 -4.38
C ALA A 117 -13.44 -4.14 -5.29
N ARG A 118 -13.27 -2.89 -4.90
CA ARG A 118 -13.78 -1.76 -5.67
C ARG A 118 -12.80 -0.60 -5.62
N VAL A 119 -12.96 0.30 -6.57
CA VAL A 119 -12.13 1.49 -6.67
C VAL A 119 -12.95 2.70 -6.26
N LEU A 120 -12.39 3.51 -5.36
CA LEU A 120 -12.99 4.77 -4.95
C LEU A 120 -12.09 5.89 -5.45
N VAL A 121 -12.65 6.73 -6.33
CA VAL A 121 -11.88 7.83 -6.89
C VAL A 121 -12.03 9.05 -6.00
N ARG A 122 -10.89 9.62 -5.60
CA ARG A 122 -10.89 10.84 -4.78
C ARG A 122 -11.00 12.05 -5.68
N ARG A 123 -11.72 13.03 -5.20
CA ARG A 123 -11.81 14.31 -5.88
C ARG A 123 -10.95 15.32 -5.16
N ALA A 124 -10.27 16.11 -5.94
CA ALA A 124 -9.43 17.15 -5.39
C ALA A 124 -10.26 18.22 -4.71
#